data_265aa40244f2d66394fb4a9de39a9242
#
_entry.id   265aa40244f2d66394fb4a9de39a9242
#
_cell.length_a   1.000
_cell.length_b   1.000
_cell.length_c   1.000
_cell.angle_alpha   90.00
_cell.angle_beta   90.00
_cell.angle_gamma   90.00
#
_symmetry.space_group_name_H-M   'P 1'
#
loop_
_entity.id
_entity.type
_entity.pdbx_description
1 polymer ?
#
loop_
_entity_poly.entity_id
_entity_poly.type
_entity_poly.pdbx_seq_one_letter_code
_entity_poly.pdbx_strand_id
1 'polypeptide(L)'
;MNKENNPDFALFSEHLDGIRPLNQDKHHFKQSVKTKQQVEIKEQQVYADSYFSDNYQPLLPVEGPMRWLNDGVEKIELKRLRRGDYQPDLLLDLHGMRQAEAKLELAALIQACVKQHVMCCCVMHGYGSGILKQQLPMWLAQHPKVKAFHQATKEWGADAALLVLIDIGEHPHRR
;
A
#
# COMPACT_ATOMS: atom_id res chain seq x y z
N MET A 1 30.50 15.71 47.20
CA MET A 1 30.88 14.70 48.19
C MET A 1 32.09 13.98 47.62
N ASN A 2 33.28 14.27 48.13
CA ASN A 2 34.55 13.70 47.67
C ASN A 2 34.61 12.21 48.01
N LYS A 3 34.80 11.37 46.99
CA LYS A 3 34.93 9.91 47.11
C LYS A 3 36.27 9.42 47.66
N GLU A 4 37.19 10.34 48.01
CA GLU A 4 38.58 10.04 48.40
C GLU A 4 38.81 9.78 49.90
N ASN A 5 37.80 9.94 50.78
CA ASN A 5 37.97 9.79 52.23
C ASN A 5 37.15 8.60 52.82
N ASN A 6 36.92 7.55 52.03
CA ASN A 6 36.32 6.34 52.60
C ASN A 6 37.43 5.30 52.85
N PRO A 7 37.67 4.85 54.12
CA PRO A 7 38.71 3.88 54.48
C PRO A 7 38.51 2.53 53.70
N ASP A 8 37.28 2.19 53.35
CA ASP A 8 37.01 0.99 52.57
C ASP A 8 37.49 1.10 51.10
N PHE A 9 37.57 2.34 50.59
CA PHE A 9 38.10 2.58 49.23
C PHE A 9 39.62 2.45 49.17
N ALA A 10 40.33 2.80 50.27
CA ALA A 10 41.78 2.62 50.37
C ALA A 10 42.17 1.13 50.39
N LEU A 11 41.45 0.31 51.14
CA LEU A 11 41.63 -1.15 51.18
C LEU A 11 41.30 -1.81 49.85
N PHE A 12 40.29 -1.29 49.12
CA PHE A 12 39.92 -1.81 47.80
C PHE A 12 40.98 -1.46 46.75
N SER A 13 41.57 -0.26 46.81
CA SER A 13 42.61 0.17 45.87
C SER A 13 43.93 -0.61 46.02
N GLU A 14 44.26 -1.06 47.22
CA GLU A 14 45.47 -1.85 47.51
C GLU A 14 45.39 -3.27 46.91
N HIS A 15 44.18 -3.80 46.71
CA HIS A 15 43.94 -5.10 46.07
C HIS A 15 43.77 -5.02 44.56
N LEU A 16 43.82 -3.81 43.96
CA LEU A 16 43.72 -3.60 42.52
C LEU A 16 45.05 -3.55 41.79
N ASP A 17 46.17 -3.64 42.54
CA ASP A 17 47.49 -3.62 41.96
C ASP A 17 47.73 -4.87 41.07
N GLY A 18 47.87 -4.64 39.76
CA GLY A 18 48.03 -5.69 38.76
C GLY A 18 46.76 -6.07 37.98
N ILE A 19 45.61 -5.50 38.32
CA ILE A 19 44.37 -5.74 37.53
C ILE A 19 44.31 -4.81 36.30
N ARG A 20 44.38 -5.37 35.12
CA ARG A 20 44.11 -4.62 33.87
C ARG A 20 42.62 -4.30 33.79
N PRO A 21 42.22 -3.01 33.73
CA PRO A 21 40.83 -2.68 33.49
C PRO A 21 40.41 -3.23 32.14
N LEU A 22 39.31 -4.00 32.11
CA LEU A 22 38.68 -4.44 30.89
C LEU A 22 38.14 -3.21 30.17
N ASN A 23 38.70 -2.89 29.01
CA ASN A 23 38.12 -1.94 28.07
C ASN A 23 36.85 -2.56 27.51
N GLN A 24 35.75 -2.40 28.22
CA GLN A 24 34.44 -2.83 27.77
C GLN A 24 33.97 -1.79 26.76
N ASP A 25 34.05 -2.16 25.50
CA ASP A 25 33.50 -1.39 24.41
C ASP A 25 31.97 -1.34 24.62
N LYS A 26 31.50 -0.27 25.23
CA LYS A 26 30.07 -0.05 25.48
C LYS A 26 29.41 0.36 24.17
N HIS A 27 29.38 -0.56 23.21
CA HIS A 27 28.48 -0.44 22.06
C HIS A 27 27.04 -0.56 22.58
N HIS A 28 26.48 0.55 22.96
CA HIS A 28 25.05 0.68 23.10
C HIS A 28 24.47 0.69 21.69
N PHE A 29 23.98 -0.46 21.21
CA PHE A 29 23.08 -0.50 20.09
C PHE A 29 21.84 0.31 20.47
N LYS A 30 21.83 1.59 20.14
CA LYS A 30 20.59 2.36 20.13
C LYS A 30 19.72 1.72 19.06
N GLN A 31 18.78 0.87 19.46
CA GLN A 31 17.69 0.51 18.57
C GLN A 31 17.05 1.82 18.11
N SER A 32 17.17 2.14 16.83
CA SER A 32 16.48 3.28 16.26
C SER A 32 15.00 3.05 16.47
N VAL A 33 14.39 3.82 17.34
CA VAL A 33 12.92 3.81 17.50
C VAL A 33 12.37 4.28 16.18
N LYS A 34 11.82 3.34 15.38
CA LYS A 34 11.16 3.68 14.12
C LYS A 34 10.01 4.61 14.45
N THR A 35 9.98 5.77 13.81
CA THR A 35 8.84 6.69 13.95
C THR A 35 7.57 6.00 13.46
N LYS A 36 6.42 6.37 14.05
CA LYS A 36 5.10 5.81 13.68
C LYS A 36 4.88 5.83 12.17
N GLN A 37 5.28 6.92 11.51
CA GLN A 37 5.24 7.06 10.05
C GLN A 37 6.09 6.03 9.30
N GLN A 38 7.29 5.69 9.78
CA GLN A 38 8.16 4.68 9.13
C GLN A 38 7.59 3.27 9.24
N VAL A 39 6.85 2.99 10.32
CA VAL A 39 6.15 1.71 10.49
C VAL A 39 4.97 1.63 9.53
N GLU A 40 4.15 2.67 9.44
CA GLU A 40 2.99 2.73 8.53
C GLU A 40 3.40 2.60 7.06
N ILE A 41 4.45 3.32 6.63
CA ILE A 41 4.98 3.21 5.25
C ILE A 41 5.44 1.79 4.97
N LYS A 42 6.10 1.14 5.93
CA LYS A 42 6.60 -0.22 5.75
C LYS A 42 5.49 -1.25 5.69
N GLU A 43 4.44 -1.09 6.48
CA GLU A 43 3.24 -1.94 6.43
C GLU A 43 2.50 -1.78 5.09
N GLN A 44 2.36 -0.56 4.59
CA GLN A 44 1.80 -0.29 3.26
C GLN A 44 2.64 -0.91 2.14
N GLN A 45 3.97 -0.83 2.24
CA GLN A 45 4.87 -1.47 1.27
C GLN A 45 4.68 -2.98 1.24
N VAL A 46 4.70 -3.64 2.39
CA VAL A 46 4.49 -5.09 2.51
C VAL A 46 3.11 -5.48 1.96
N TYR A 47 2.09 -4.68 2.23
CA TYR A 47 0.75 -4.91 1.69
C TYR A 47 0.73 -4.78 0.16
N ALA A 48 1.29 -3.71 -0.39
CA ALA A 48 1.36 -3.50 -1.83
C ALA A 48 2.14 -4.62 -2.54
N ASP A 49 3.30 -5.01 -2.01
CA ASP A 49 4.13 -6.07 -2.57
C ASP A 49 3.46 -7.45 -2.52
N SER A 50 2.58 -7.69 -1.53
CA SER A 50 1.85 -8.95 -1.40
C SER A 50 0.74 -9.13 -2.43
N TYR A 51 0.15 -8.02 -2.92
CA TYR A 51 -0.98 -8.06 -3.85
C TYR A 51 -0.65 -7.61 -5.27
N PHE A 52 0.44 -6.86 -5.50
CA PHE A 52 0.76 -6.28 -6.80
C PHE A 52 2.06 -6.81 -7.39
N SER A 53 2.02 -8.07 -7.86
CA SER A 53 3.14 -8.66 -8.58
C SER A 53 3.20 -8.14 -10.02
N ASP A 54 4.39 -7.84 -10.52
CA ASP A 54 4.61 -7.45 -11.92
C ASP A 54 4.66 -8.65 -12.87
N ASN A 55 4.76 -9.87 -12.32
CA ASN A 55 4.87 -11.12 -13.09
C ASN A 55 3.52 -11.78 -13.36
N TYR A 56 2.44 -11.31 -12.75
CA TYR A 56 1.11 -11.88 -12.96
C TYR A 56 0.48 -11.30 -14.23
N GLN A 57 0.02 -12.18 -15.09
CA GLN A 57 -0.66 -11.82 -16.35
C GLN A 57 -2.09 -12.35 -16.33
N PRO A 58 -3.07 -11.56 -15.90
CA PRO A 58 -4.48 -11.95 -15.99
C PRO A 58 -4.96 -11.96 -17.45
N LEU A 59 -6.04 -12.67 -17.72
CA LEU A 59 -6.72 -12.62 -19.01
C LEU A 59 -7.40 -11.26 -19.17
N LEU A 60 -6.74 -10.34 -19.85
CA LEU A 60 -7.25 -9.02 -20.18
C LEU A 60 -7.61 -8.94 -21.69
N PRO A 61 -8.55 -8.09 -22.07
CA PRO A 61 -8.88 -7.90 -23.49
C PRO A 61 -7.71 -7.27 -24.22
N VAL A 62 -7.36 -7.85 -25.37
CA VAL A 62 -6.32 -7.32 -26.28
C VAL A 62 -6.84 -6.14 -27.06
N GLU A 63 -8.15 -6.15 -27.41
CA GLU A 63 -8.81 -5.12 -28.20
C GLU A 63 -10.01 -4.51 -27.48
N GLY A 64 -10.28 -3.26 -27.79
CA GLY A 64 -11.40 -2.51 -27.25
C GLY A 64 -11.11 -1.90 -25.86
N PRO A 65 -12.15 -1.40 -25.17
CA PRO A 65 -11.99 -0.77 -23.87
C PRO A 65 -11.52 -1.78 -22.83
N MET A 66 -10.56 -1.35 -21.99
CA MET A 66 -10.06 -2.16 -20.87
C MET A 66 -11.21 -2.53 -19.93
N ARG A 67 -11.31 -3.81 -19.60
CA ARG A 67 -12.34 -4.36 -18.71
C ARG A 67 -11.89 -5.68 -18.11
N TRP A 68 -12.37 -5.94 -16.92
CA TRP A 68 -12.12 -7.20 -16.22
C TRP A 68 -13.20 -7.45 -15.16
N LEU A 69 -13.49 -8.71 -14.91
CA LEU A 69 -14.49 -9.16 -13.97
C LEU A 69 -13.91 -10.32 -13.16
N ASN A 70 -14.00 -10.24 -11.85
CA ASN A 70 -13.56 -11.31 -10.97
C ASN A 70 -14.52 -12.51 -11.04
N ASP A 71 -13.98 -13.70 -10.78
CA ASP A 71 -14.79 -14.92 -10.69
C ASP A 71 -15.86 -14.78 -9.60
N GLY A 72 -17.08 -15.23 -9.92
CA GLY A 72 -18.22 -15.13 -9.01
C GLY A 72 -18.95 -13.79 -8.99
N VAL A 73 -18.47 -12.77 -9.70
CA VAL A 73 -19.16 -11.48 -9.85
C VAL A 73 -20.09 -11.51 -11.07
N GLU A 74 -21.30 -10.98 -10.91
CA GLU A 74 -22.28 -10.97 -12.00
C GLU A 74 -21.87 -10.05 -13.16
N LYS A 75 -22.04 -10.51 -14.38
CA LYS A 75 -21.72 -9.73 -15.61
C LYS A 75 -22.48 -8.41 -15.72
N ILE A 76 -23.58 -8.26 -14.97
CA ILE A 76 -24.37 -7.03 -14.94
C ILE A 76 -23.54 -5.88 -14.32
N GLU A 77 -22.66 -6.17 -13.36
CA GLU A 77 -21.84 -5.17 -12.70
C GLU A 77 -20.88 -4.49 -13.69
N LEU A 78 -20.29 -5.27 -14.59
CA LEU A 78 -19.44 -4.74 -15.66
C LEU A 78 -20.22 -3.86 -16.64
N LYS A 79 -21.49 -4.23 -16.94
CA LYS A 79 -22.36 -3.41 -17.77
C LYS A 79 -22.73 -2.09 -17.11
N ARG A 80 -22.95 -2.10 -15.78
CA ARG A 80 -23.22 -0.90 -14.97
C ARG A 80 -22.02 0.03 -14.95
N LEU A 81 -20.81 -0.48 -14.70
CA LEU A 81 -19.57 0.30 -14.79
C LEU A 81 -19.43 0.98 -16.15
N ARG A 82 -19.65 0.22 -17.24
CA ARG A 82 -19.56 0.76 -18.61
C ARG A 82 -20.56 1.88 -18.90
N ARG A 83 -21.77 1.79 -18.34
CA ARG A 83 -22.81 2.81 -18.52
C ARG A 83 -22.62 4.05 -17.64
N GLY A 84 -21.73 3.97 -16.63
CA GLY A 84 -21.57 5.03 -15.65
C GLY A 84 -22.66 5.03 -14.57
N ASP A 85 -23.33 3.89 -14.35
CA ASP A 85 -24.34 3.75 -13.29
C ASP A 85 -23.68 3.84 -11.89
N TYR A 86 -22.36 3.61 -11.80
CA TYR A 86 -21.54 3.82 -10.62
C TYR A 86 -20.79 5.13 -10.72
N GLN A 87 -21.01 6.01 -9.75
CA GLN A 87 -20.20 7.23 -9.59
C GLN A 87 -19.05 6.93 -8.63
N PRO A 88 -17.82 7.32 -8.97
CA PRO A 88 -16.70 7.14 -8.08
C PRO A 88 -16.72 8.17 -6.96
N ASP A 89 -16.71 7.71 -5.71
CA ASP A 89 -16.64 8.57 -4.52
C ASP A 89 -15.19 8.91 -4.14
N LEU A 90 -14.22 8.06 -4.56
CA LEU A 90 -12.79 8.32 -4.37
C LEU A 90 -12.08 8.35 -5.73
N LEU A 91 -11.15 9.29 -5.84
CA LEU A 91 -10.34 9.51 -7.03
C LEU A 91 -8.87 9.38 -6.69
N LEU A 92 -8.11 8.68 -7.51
CA LEU A 92 -6.66 8.57 -7.40
C LEU A 92 -6.02 8.96 -8.73
N ASP A 93 -5.11 9.90 -8.67
CA ASP A 93 -4.34 10.32 -9.83
C ASP A 93 -2.88 9.84 -9.72
N LEU A 94 -2.51 8.96 -10.63
CA LEU A 94 -1.18 8.33 -10.71
C LEU A 94 -0.30 8.94 -11.80
N HIS A 95 -0.77 9.97 -12.51
CA HIS A 95 0.01 10.54 -13.61
C HIS A 95 1.38 11.04 -13.11
N GLY A 96 2.44 10.70 -13.85
CA GLY A 96 3.79 11.11 -13.50
C GLY A 96 4.44 10.34 -12.36
N MET A 97 3.73 9.44 -11.68
CA MET A 97 4.28 8.61 -10.61
C MET A 97 5.13 7.46 -11.16
N ARG A 98 6.10 7.03 -10.37
CA ARG A 98 6.85 5.80 -10.61
C ARG A 98 6.01 4.59 -10.20
N GLN A 99 6.28 3.42 -10.79
CA GLN A 99 5.54 2.19 -10.49
C GLN A 99 5.48 1.86 -8.99
N ALA A 100 6.60 2.00 -8.28
CA ALA A 100 6.65 1.71 -6.84
C ALA A 100 5.75 2.65 -6.02
N GLU A 101 5.73 3.94 -6.36
CA GLU A 101 4.85 4.93 -5.73
C GLU A 101 3.38 4.64 -6.07
N ALA A 102 3.09 4.35 -7.34
CA ALA A 102 1.75 4.04 -7.81
C ALA A 102 1.16 2.80 -7.11
N LYS A 103 1.96 1.76 -6.84
CA LYS A 103 1.52 0.58 -6.08
C LYS A 103 1.12 0.94 -4.65
N LEU A 104 1.88 1.80 -3.97
CA LEU A 104 1.58 2.23 -2.61
C LEU A 104 0.28 3.03 -2.55
N GLU A 105 0.13 4.00 -3.45
CA GLU A 105 -1.07 4.82 -3.54
C GLU A 105 -2.32 3.98 -3.90
N LEU A 106 -2.17 3.01 -4.81
CA LEU A 106 -3.24 2.10 -5.17
C LEU A 106 -3.65 1.22 -3.98
N ALA A 107 -2.68 0.70 -3.22
CA ALA A 107 -2.94 -0.06 -2.00
C ALA A 107 -3.69 0.77 -0.97
N ALA A 108 -3.26 2.02 -0.75
CA ALA A 108 -3.90 2.95 0.16
C ALA A 108 -5.33 3.30 -0.28
N LEU A 109 -5.56 3.52 -1.59
CA LEU A 109 -6.90 3.75 -2.14
C LEU A 109 -7.85 2.58 -1.86
N ILE A 110 -7.43 1.34 -2.15
CA ILE A 110 -8.29 0.16 -1.94
C ILE A 110 -8.60 -0.01 -0.45
N GLN A 111 -7.64 0.19 0.45
CA GLN A 111 -7.87 0.17 1.89
C GLN A 111 -8.83 1.28 2.33
N ALA A 112 -8.70 2.49 1.77
CA ALA A 112 -9.60 3.59 2.04
C ALA A 112 -11.03 3.28 1.58
N CYS A 113 -11.20 2.70 0.38
CA CYS A 113 -12.51 2.26 -0.12
C CYS A 113 -13.18 1.27 0.84
N VAL A 114 -12.46 0.25 1.28
CA VAL A 114 -12.99 -0.73 2.23
C VAL A 114 -13.34 -0.08 3.58
N LYS A 115 -12.47 0.76 4.11
CA LYS A 115 -12.66 1.43 5.41
C LYS A 115 -13.82 2.42 5.40
N GLN A 116 -14.01 3.14 4.29
CA GLN A 116 -15.05 4.17 4.13
C GLN A 116 -16.33 3.62 3.48
N HIS A 117 -16.37 2.32 3.18
CA HIS A 117 -17.48 1.66 2.50
C HIS A 117 -17.79 2.25 1.11
N VAL A 118 -16.77 2.64 0.39
CA VAL A 118 -16.86 3.15 -0.98
C VAL A 118 -16.82 2.00 -1.97
N MET A 119 -17.91 1.82 -2.71
CA MET A 119 -18.06 0.71 -3.67
C MET A 119 -17.34 0.97 -5.00
N CYS A 120 -17.23 2.23 -5.42
CA CYS A 120 -16.64 2.60 -6.70
C CYS A 120 -15.59 3.69 -6.53
N CYS A 121 -14.43 3.50 -7.13
CA CYS A 121 -13.39 4.52 -7.22
C CYS A 121 -12.89 4.66 -8.66
N CYS A 122 -12.25 5.79 -8.94
CA CYS A 122 -11.62 6.07 -10.23
C CYS A 122 -10.12 6.19 -10.06
N VAL A 123 -9.36 5.49 -10.90
CA VAL A 123 -7.90 5.55 -10.92
C VAL A 123 -7.44 6.07 -12.27
N MET A 124 -6.83 7.24 -12.26
CA MET A 124 -6.28 7.91 -13.44
C MET A 124 -4.80 7.59 -13.57
N HIS A 125 -4.41 6.89 -14.65
CA HIS A 125 -3.02 6.56 -14.95
C HIS A 125 -2.38 7.54 -15.94
N GLY A 126 -3.20 8.40 -16.56
CA GLY A 126 -2.74 9.34 -17.57
C GLY A 126 -2.34 8.67 -18.89
N TYR A 127 -1.86 9.48 -19.82
CA TYR A 127 -1.39 9.00 -21.13
C TYR A 127 0.11 8.66 -21.13
N GLY A 128 0.94 9.45 -20.53
CA GLY A 128 2.38 9.31 -20.31
C GLY A 128 3.12 8.34 -21.22
N SER A 129 4.06 7.58 -20.67
CA SER A 129 4.79 6.50 -21.37
C SER A 129 3.96 5.24 -21.60
N GLY A 130 2.73 5.18 -21.08
CA GLY A 130 1.87 4.00 -21.17
C GLY A 130 2.20 2.89 -20.18
N ILE A 131 3.25 3.01 -19.37
CA ILE A 131 3.67 1.98 -18.42
C ILE A 131 2.56 1.72 -17.40
N LEU A 132 2.05 2.76 -16.74
CA LEU A 132 0.98 2.61 -15.74
C LEU A 132 -0.34 2.15 -16.40
N LYS A 133 -0.61 2.57 -17.63
CA LYS A 133 -1.77 2.09 -18.40
C LYS A 133 -1.76 0.57 -18.59
N GLN A 134 -0.58 -0.02 -18.77
CA GLN A 134 -0.43 -1.46 -18.93
C GLN A 134 -0.40 -2.20 -17.58
N GLN A 135 0.27 -1.64 -16.57
CA GLN A 135 0.48 -2.30 -15.28
C GLN A 135 -0.75 -2.26 -14.38
N LEU A 136 -1.47 -1.13 -14.35
CA LEU A 136 -2.60 -0.92 -13.45
C LEU A 136 -3.69 -2.00 -13.57
N PRO A 137 -4.14 -2.41 -14.77
CA PRO A 137 -5.13 -3.49 -14.91
C PRO A 137 -4.62 -4.82 -14.35
N MET A 138 -3.32 -5.12 -14.52
CA MET A 138 -2.71 -6.34 -14.01
C MET A 138 -2.66 -6.35 -12.48
N TRP A 139 -2.32 -5.23 -11.85
CA TRP A 139 -2.32 -5.12 -10.39
C TRP A 139 -3.74 -5.20 -9.83
N LEU A 140 -4.69 -4.48 -10.42
CA LEU A 140 -6.08 -4.51 -9.96
C LEU A 140 -6.70 -5.91 -10.03
N ALA A 141 -6.42 -6.68 -11.08
CA ALA A 141 -6.95 -8.04 -11.23
C ALA A 141 -6.40 -9.05 -10.21
N GLN A 142 -5.27 -8.75 -9.54
CA GLN A 142 -4.70 -9.60 -8.49
C GLN A 142 -5.33 -9.35 -7.12
N HIS A 143 -5.91 -8.18 -6.92
CA HIS A 143 -6.35 -7.79 -5.59
C HIS A 143 -7.72 -8.40 -5.23
N PRO A 144 -7.83 -9.17 -4.13
CA PRO A 144 -9.04 -9.92 -3.79
C PRO A 144 -10.26 -9.03 -3.53
N LYS A 145 -10.06 -7.77 -3.17
CA LYS A 145 -11.14 -6.80 -2.95
C LYS A 145 -11.63 -6.12 -4.23
N VAL A 146 -10.98 -6.34 -5.37
CA VAL A 146 -11.44 -5.81 -6.65
C VAL A 146 -12.45 -6.77 -7.26
N LYS A 147 -13.70 -6.33 -7.44
CA LYS A 147 -14.78 -7.10 -8.05
C LYS A 147 -14.75 -6.99 -9.57
N ALA A 148 -14.57 -5.81 -10.09
CA ALA A 148 -14.53 -5.53 -11.52
C ALA A 148 -13.86 -4.19 -11.79
N PHE A 149 -13.37 -3.99 -13.00
CA PHE A 149 -13.02 -2.66 -13.50
C PHE A 149 -13.36 -2.53 -14.98
N HIS A 150 -13.57 -1.29 -15.38
CA HIS A 150 -13.82 -0.92 -16.77
C HIS A 150 -13.14 0.41 -17.07
N GLN A 151 -12.73 0.61 -18.32
CA GLN A 151 -12.30 1.92 -18.81
C GLN A 151 -13.32 2.98 -18.41
N ALA A 152 -12.85 4.10 -17.90
CA ALA A 152 -13.73 5.17 -17.42
C ALA A 152 -14.61 5.76 -18.52
N THR A 153 -15.71 6.36 -18.13
CA THR A 153 -16.54 7.15 -19.04
C THR A 153 -15.83 8.46 -19.40
N LYS A 154 -16.32 9.18 -20.41
CA LYS A 154 -15.70 10.45 -20.85
C LYS A 154 -15.60 11.48 -19.72
N GLU A 155 -16.54 11.46 -18.79
CA GLU A 155 -16.59 12.35 -17.62
C GLU A 155 -15.44 12.09 -16.62
N TRP A 156 -14.94 10.85 -16.58
CA TRP A 156 -13.93 10.38 -15.63
C TRP A 156 -12.57 10.08 -16.26
N GLY A 157 -12.29 10.64 -17.45
CA GLY A 157 -10.97 10.54 -18.08
C GLY A 157 -10.84 9.53 -19.19
N ALA A 158 -11.95 8.87 -19.61
CA ALA A 158 -11.98 7.93 -20.74
C ALA A 158 -10.87 6.86 -20.68
N ASP A 159 -10.03 6.76 -21.71
CA ASP A 159 -8.95 5.76 -21.84
C ASP A 159 -7.70 6.06 -21.02
N ALA A 160 -7.68 7.19 -20.28
CA ALA A 160 -6.63 7.55 -19.33
C ALA A 160 -6.95 7.12 -17.89
N ALA A 161 -8.13 6.50 -17.64
CA ALA A 161 -8.59 6.13 -16.33
C ALA A 161 -9.40 4.83 -16.32
N LEU A 162 -9.49 4.21 -15.13
CA LEU A 162 -10.31 3.04 -14.87
C LEU A 162 -11.31 3.34 -13.75
N LEU A 163 -12.57 2.96 -13.93
CA LEU A 163 -13.54 2.82 -12.85
C LEU A 163 -13.39 1.42 -12.25
N VAL A 164 -13.25 1.37 -10.94
CA VAL A 164 -12.97 0.15 -10.18
C VAL A 164 -14.05 -0.09 -9.15
N LEU A 165 -14.64 -1.27 -9.19
CA LEU A 165 -15.65 -1.72 -8.23
C LEU A 165 -14.96 -2.55 -7.13
N ILE A 166 -15.15 -2.12 -5.88
CA ILE A 166 -14.51 -2.71 -4.69
C ILE A 166 -15.51 -3.54 -3.90
N ASP A 167 -15.07 -4.69 -3.41
CA ASP A 167 -15.81 -5.49 -2.46
C ASP A 167 -15.65 -4.91 -1.05
N ILE A 168 -16.67 -4.23 -0.59
CA ILE A 168 -16.73 -3.63 0.74
C ILE A 168 -17.31 -4.55 1.81
N GLY A 169 -17.62 -5.83 1.44
CA GLY A 169 -18.36 -6.76 2.29
C GLY A 169 -19.87 -6.53 2.22
N GLU A 170 -20.63 -7.52 2.64
CA GLU A 170 -22.09 -7.39 2.72
C GLU A 170 -22.45 -6.39 3.82
N HIS A 171 -23.08 -5.28 3.45
CA HIS A 171 -23.90 -4.57 4.42
C HIS A 171 -25.12 -5.42 4.71
N PRO A 172 -25.44 -5.70 6.00
CA PRO A 172 -26.77 -6.21 6.32
C PRO A 172 -27.77 -5.18 5.76
N HIS A 173 -28.58 -5.64 4.82
CA HIS A 173 -29.62 -4.84 4.19
C HIS A 173 -30.38 -4.05 5.27
N ARG A 174 -30.26 -2.72 5.24
CA ARG A 174 -31.29 -1.88 5.84
C ARG A 174 -32.58 -2.14 5.05
N ARG A 175 -33.45 -2.92 5.69
CA ARG A 175 -34.85 -3.04 5.29
C ARG A 175 -35.56 -1.70 5.55
#